data_50c04092b8befbf9954c5122bb22ccb2
#
_entry.id   50c04092b8befbf9954c5122bb22ccb2
#
_cell.length_a   1.000
_cell.length_b   1.000
_cell.length_c   1.000
_cell.angle_alpha   90.00
_cell.angle_beta   90.00
_cell.angle_gamma   90.00
#
_symmetry.space_group_name_H-M   'P 1'
#
loop_
_entity.id
_entity.type
_entity.pdbx_description
1 polymer ?
#
loop_
_entity_poly.entity_id
_entity_poly.type
_entity_poly.pdbx_seq_one_letter_code
_entity_poly.pdbx_strand_id
1 'polypeptide(L)'
;MNKKEKTRGTNTISYVAFLRGINNIGSKTVKMDELKRIFEATGFQNVKTILASGNIVFETAMSETSTIIKGTERQLEKKLGYKVRVVLRTLDELHLLVKSNPFSQIKITPRTKLLMTFLSEKPMSRLKVPYKSPDKDFTVIQIIGNEIYSVVNLLPDKRPYRIISFLEKEFGNKITNRNWTTILKIVNA
;
A
#
# COMPACT_ATOMS: atom_id res chain seq x y z
N MET A 1 -39.27 -29.94 16.40
CA MET A 1 -39.26 -28.70 15.59
C MET A 1 -37.85 -28.08 15.73
N ASN A 2 -36.96 -28.38 14.80
CA ASN A 2 -35.59 -27.85 14.82
C ASN A 2 -35.57 -26.52 14.07
N LYS A 3 -35.44 -25.40 14.80
CA LYS A 3 -35.11 -24.12 14.22
C LYS A 3 -33.61 -24.16 13.79
N LYS A 4 -33.38 -24.34 12.50
CA LYS A 4 -32.08 -24.00 11.90
C LYS A 4 -31.93 -22.49 11.96
N GLU A 5 -31.11 -22.00 12.89
CA GLU A 5 -30.60 -20.62 12.84
C GLU A 5 -29.80 -20.47 11.53
N LYS A 6 -30.40 -19.74 10.59
CA LYS A 6 -29.69 -19.17 9.45
C LYS A 6 -28.69 -18.17 9.99
N THR A 7 -27.44 -18.54 10.15
CA THR A 7 -26.33 -17.61 10.28
C THR A 7 -26.37 -16.68 9.06
N ARG A 8 -26.84 -15.45 9.25
CA ARG A 8 -26.68 -14.36 8.28
C ARG A 8 -25.17 -14.14 8.16
N GLY A 9 -24.58 -14.64 7.08
CA GLY A 9 -23.20 -14.32 6.74
C GLY A 9 -23.09 -12.79 6.64
N THR A 10 -22.41 -12.18 7.59
CA THR A 10 -22.03 -10.77 7.50
C THR A 10 -21.14 -10.65 6.28
N ASN A 11 -21.60 -9.87 5.29
CA ASN A 11 -20.86 -9.64 4.06
C ASN A 11 -19.61 -8.81 4.43
N THR A 12 -18.48 -9.50 4.68
CA THR A 12 -17.20 -8.86 5.02
C THR A 12 -16.43 -8.55 3.76
N ILE A 13 -15.73 -7.43 3.78
CA ILE A 13 -14.85 -6.99 2.70
C ILE A 13 -13.40 -7.15 3.19
N SER A 14 -12.56 -7.77 2.37
CA SER A 14 -11.13 -7.88 2.64
C SER A 14 -10.41 -6.62 2.16
N TYR A 15 -9.68 -5.99 3.07
CA TYR A 15 -8.92 -4.78 2.82
C TYR A 15 -7.43 -5.00 3.02
N VAL A 16 -6.65 -4.17 2.37
CA VAL A 16 -5.21 -4.04 2.57
C VAL A 16 -4.89 -2.61 3.01
N ALA A 17 -4.35 -2.46 4.21
CA ALA A 17 -3.82 -1.21 4.70
C ALA A 17 -2.32 -1.12 4.43
N PHE A 18 -1.92 -0.10 3.70
CA PHE A 18 -0.53 0.29 3.51
C PHE A 18 -0.18 1.41 4.48
N LEU A 19 0.60 1.11 5.50
CA LEU A 19 1.04 2.10 6.48
C LEU A 19 2.23 2.89 5.97
N ARG A 20 2.19 4.21 6.15
CA ARG A 20 3.31 5.11 5.88
C ARG A 20 3.93 5.59 7.18
N GLY A 21 5.26 5.58 7.24
CA GLY A 21 6.00 6.05 8.41
C GLY A 21 6.25 4.96 9.46
N ILE A 22 6.01 3.70 9.13
CA ILE A 22 6.33 2.55 9.99
C ILE A 22 7.71 1.99 9.63
N ASN A 23 8.52 1.73 10.65
CA ASN A 23 9.82 1.04 10.53
C ASN A 23 10.79 1.68 9.53
N ASN A 24 10.76 3.00 9.40
CA ASN A 24 11.74 3.74 8.60
C ASN A 24 13.08 3.80 9.34
N ILE A 25 14.16 4.02 8.58
CA ILE A 25 15.52 4.19 9.13
C ILE A 25 15.50 5.32 10.19
N GLY A 26 15.92 5.00 11.41
CA GLY A 26 15.95 5.95 12.54
C GLY A 26 14.63 6.06 13.31
N SER A 27 13.55 5.39 12.91
CA SER A 27 12.31 5.32 13.69
C SER A 27 12.32 4.14 14.68
N LYS A 28 11.51 4.26 15.73
CA LYS A 28 11.27 3.14 16.64
C LYS A 28 10.64 1.97 15.86
N THR A 29 11.26 0.80 15.94
CA THR A 29 10.76 -0.40 15.27
C THR A 29 9.48 -0.90 15.94
N VAL A 30 8.40 -0.98 15.20
CA VAL A 30 7.12 -1.55 15.63
C VAL A 30 7.09 -3.02 15.22
N LYS A 31 6.84 -3.91 16.17
CA LYS A 31 6.71 -5.35 15.91
C LYS A 31 5.42 -5.63 15.12
N MET A 32 5.48 -6.60 14.22
CA MET A 32 4.31 -6.97 13.40
C MET A 32 3.14 -7.48 14.25
N ASP A 33 3.42 -8.23 15.32
CA ASP A 33 2.41 -8.70 16.27
C ASP A 33 1.72 -7.53 17.02
N GLU A 34 2.45 -6.45 17.30
CA GLU A 34 1.86 -5.24 17.88
C GLU A 34 0.90 -4.58 16.90
N LEU A 35 1.29 -4.43 15.63
CA LEU A 35 0.40 -3.92 14.58
C LEU A 35 -0.85 -4.79 14.43
N LYS A 36 -0.69 -6.11 14.42
CA LYS A 36 -1.81 -7.05 14.35
C LYS A 36 -2.79 -6.81 15.50
N ARG A 37 -2.31 -6.75 16.75
CA ARG A 37 -3.16 -6.48 17.93
C ARG A 37 -3.88 -5.14 17.86
N ILE A 38 -3.24 -4.08 17.30
CA ILE A 38 -3.88 -2.77 17.13
C ILE A 38 -5.06 -2.88 16.16
N PHE A 39 -4.90 -3.60 15.05
CA PHE A 39 -5.97 -3.81 14.08
C PHE A 39 -7.10 -4.69 14.64
N GLU A 40 -6.79 -5.77 15.34
CA GLU A 40 -7.78 -6.62 16.02
C GLU A 40 -8.57 -5.84 17.09
N ALA A 41 -7.90 -4.97 17.84
CA ALA A 41 -8.54 -4.10 18.83
C ALA A 41 -9.47 -3.04 18.24
N THR A 42 -9.38 -2.78 16.92
CA THR A 42 -10.34 -1.94 16.17
C THR A 42 -11.59 -2.70 15.74
N GLY A 43 -11.66 -4.01 16.00
CA GLY A 43 -12.78 -4.88 15.61
C GLY A 43 -12.63 -5.52 14.24
N PHE A 44 -11.45 -5.43 13.62
CA PHE A 44 -11.17 -6.10 12.35
C PHE A 44 -10.90 -7.59 12.57
N GLN A 45 -11.28 -8.40 11.59
CA GLN A 45 -11.15 -9.86 11.61
C GLN A 45 -10.06 -10.33 10.64
N ASN A 46 -9.59 -11.56 10.82
CA ASN A 46 -8.62 -12.24 9.94
C ASN A 46 -7.37 -11.38 9.64
N VAL A 47 -6.89 -10.66 10.67
CA VAL A 47 -5.76 -9.73 10.52
C VAL A 47 -4.45 -10.48 10.27
N LYS A 48 -3.81 -10.18 9.16
CA LYS A 48 -2.49 -10.69 8.77
C LYS A 48 -1.53 -9.54 8.46
N THR A 49 -0.30 -9.62 8.94
CA THR A 49 0.78 -8.67 8.60
C THR A 49 1.69 -9.29 7.55
N ILE A 50 1.98 -8.54 6.49
CA ILE A 50 2.79 -9.02 5.36
C ILE A 50 4.09 -8.20 5.29
N LEU A 51 5.21 -8.83 5.59
CA LEU A 51 6.53 -8.21 5.72
C LEU A 51 6.58 -7.10 6.80
N ALA A 52 7.79 -6.69 7.19
CA ALA A 52 8.00 -5.67 8.23
C ALA A 52 7.75 -4.21 7.77
N SER A 53 7.17 -4.01 6.58
CA SER A 53 7.01 -2.70 5.94
C SER A 53 5.59 -2.11 6.07
N GLY A 54 4.80 -2.58 7.05
CA GLY A 54 3.48 -2.00 7.34
C GLY A 54 2.43 -2.32 6.27
N ASN A 55 2.30 -3.58 5.89
CA ASN A 55 1.20 -4.06 5.05
C ASN A 55 0.33 -4.98 5.88
N ILE A 56 -0.95 -4.65 6.03
CA ILE A 56 -1.89 -5.40 6.84
C ILE A 56 -3.10 -5.77 6.00
N VAL A 57 -3.40 -7.05 5.91
CA VAL A 57 -4.63 -7.59 5.34
C VAL A 57 -5.60 -7.84 6.47
N PHE A 58 -6.86 -7.46 6.31
CA PHE A 58 -7.89 -7.66 7.33
C PHE A 58 -9.29 -7.66 6.70
N GLU A 59 -10.27 -8.14 7.45
CA GLU A 59 -11.67 -8.18 7.05
C GLU A 59 -12.54 -7.32 7.97
N THR A 60 -13.54 -6.68 7.40
CA THR A 60 -14.55 -5.92 8.14
C THR A 60 -15.85 -5.85 7.37
N ALA A 61 -16.97 -5.76 8.08
CA ALA A 61 -18.28 -5.45 7.49
C ALA A 61 -18.46 -3.96 7.16
N MET A 62 -17.55 -3.10 7.62
CA MET A 62 -17.55 -1.68 7.27
C MET A 62 -17.15 -1.48 5.82
N SER A 63 -17.97 -0.75 5.05
CA SER A 63 -17.70 -0.42 3.64
C SER A 63 -17.24 1.02 3.44
N GLU A 64 -17.46 1.90 4.42
CA GLU A 64 -17.04 3.31 4.34
C GLU A 64 -15.55 3.46 4.62
N THR A 65 -14.75 3.59 3.56
CA THR A 65 -13.28 3.61 3.61
C THR A 65 -12.71 4.76 4.43
N SER A 66 -13.35 5.94 4.42
CA SER A 66 -12.92 7.10 5.18
C SER A 66 -13.03 6.85 6.69
N THR A 67 -14.05 6.15 7.13
CA THR A 67 -14.26 5.76 8.52
C THR A 67 -13.21 4.73 8.96
N ILE A 68 -12.93 3.73 8.12
CA ILE A 68 -11.88 2.74 8.38
C ILE A 68 -10.53 3.43 8.53
N ILE A 69 -10.15 4.30 7.59
CA ILE A 69 -8.87 5.02 7.61
C ILE A 69 -8.74 5.87 8.89
N LYS A 70 -9.71 6.76 9.16
CA LYS A 70 -9.67 7.66 10.32
C LYS A 70 -9.63 6.89 11.64
N GLY A 71 -10.43 5.83 11.76
CA GLY A 71 -10.46 4.96 12.94
C GLY A 71 -9.11 4.29 13.17
N THR A 72 -8.54 3.71 12.12
CA THR A 72 -7.24 3.02 12.17
C THR A 72 -6.10 3.98 12.48
N GLU A 73 -6.01 5.14 11.82
CA GLU A 73 -4.99 6.16 12.07
C GLU A 73 -5.02 6.64 13.53
N ARG A 74 -6.22 6.89 14.08
CA ARG A 74 -6.38 7.29 15.47
C ARG A 74 -5.92 6.22 16.46
N GLN A 75 -6.21 4.94 16.21
CA GLN A 75 -5.76 3.85 17.06
C GLN A 75 -4.25 3.64 16.98
N LEU A 76 -3.68 3.74 15.78
CA LEU A 76 -2.22 3.70 15.59
C LEU A 76 -1.54 4.84 16.34
N GLU A 77 -2.01 6.08 16.20
CA GLU A 77 -1.45 7.25 16.91
C GLU A 77 -1.53 7.08 18.44
N LYS A 78 -2.70 6.63 18.96
CA LYS A 78 -2.89 6.38 20.39
C LYS A 78 -1.92 5.32 20.94
N LYS A 79 -1.63 4.27 20.19
CA LYS A 79 -0.79 3.14 20.64
C LYS A 79 0.69 3.38 20.42
N LEU A 80 1.06 4.03 19.32
CA LEU A 80 2.46 4.22 18.93
C LEU A 80 3.05 5.56 19.40
N GLY A 81 2.19 6.56 19.72
CA GLY A 81 2.60 7.89 20.14
C GLY A 81 3.01 8.83 18.99
N TYR A 82 2.79 8.42 17.74
CA TYR A 82 3.07 9.26 16.57
C TYR A 82 2.08 8.96 15.43
N LYS A 83 1.93 9.92 14.52
CA LYS A 83 1.00 9.81 13.38
C LYS A 83 1.50 8.82 12.35
N VAL A 84 0.66 7.84 12.01
CA VAL A 84 0.86 6.89 10.93
C VAL A 84 -0.25 7.10 9.90
N ARG A 85 0.11 7.33 8.66
CA ARG A 85 -0.85 7.46 7.56
C ARG A 85 -1.23 6.09 7.03
N VAL A 86 -2.51 5.95 6.70
CA VAL A 86 -3.07 4.72 6.12
C VAL A 86 -3.57 4.99 4.71
N VAL A 87 -3.08 4.22 3.74
CA VAL A 87 -3.66 4.13 2.40
C VAL A 87 -4.36 2.78 2.30
N LEU A 88 -5.63 2.78 1.94
CA LEU A 88 -6.47 1.59 1.92
C LEU A 88 -6.82 1.19 0.49
N ARG A 89 -6.82 -0.12 0.23
CA ARG A 89 -7.39 -0.75 -0.97
C ARG A 89 -8.15 -2.00 -0.56
N THR A 90 -9.12 -2.40 -1.35
CA THR A 90 -9.68 -3.75 -1.21
C THR A 90 -8.71 -4.78 -1.75
N LEU A 91 -8.78 -6.00 -1.25
CA LEU A 91 -7.95 -7.09 -1.77
C LEU A 91 -8.32 -7.40 -3.24
N ASP A 92 -9.60 -7.25 -3.61
CA ASP A 92 -10.09 -7.43 -4.98
C ASP A 92 -9.49 -6.40 -5.94
N GLU A 93 -9.38 -5.13 -5.54
CA GLU A 93 -8.68 -4.11 -6.34
C GLU A 93 -7.25 -4.53 -6.62
N LEU A 94 -6.53 -5.08 -5.63
CA LEU A 94 -5.16 -5.55 -5.83
C LEU A 94 -5.09 -6.81 -6.71
N HIS A 95 -6.04 -7.73 -6.61
CA HIS A 95 -6.12 -8.88 -7.53
C HIS A 95 -6.32 -8.42 -8.98
N LEU A 96 -7.24 -7.49 -9.23
CA LEU A 96 -7.46 -6.94 -10.57
C LEU A 96 -6.22 -6.22 -11.09
N LEU A 97 -5.54 -5.45 -10.24
CA LEU A 97 -4.29 -4.78 -10.56
C LEU A 97 -3.19 -5.78 -10.94
N VAL A 98 -3.02 -6.86 -10.19
CA VAL A 98 -2.05 -7.92 -10.52
C VAL A 98 -2.42 -8.63 -11.82
N LYS A 99 -3.70 -8.94 -12.02
CA LYS A 99 -4.20 -9.57 -13.23
C LYS A 99 -3.96 -8.71 -14.49
N SER A 100 -4.02 -7.39 -14.37
CA SER A 100 -3.75 -6.47 -15.49
C SER A 100 -2.28 -6.48 -15.95
N ASN A 101 -1.39 -7.02 -15.13
CA ASN A 101 0.06 -7.17 -15.40
C ASN A 101 0.71 -5.89 -15.98
N PRO A 102 0.68 -4.77 -15.26
CA PRO A 102 1.07 -3.45 -15.77
C PRO A 102 2.55 -3.34 -16.17
N PHE A 103 3.35 -4.31 -15.75
CA PHE A 103 4.79 -4.37 -16.02
C PHE A 103 5.17 -5.42 -17.08
N SER A 104 4.21 -6.01 -17.80
CA SER A 104 4.45 -7.08 -18.78
C SER A 104 5.47 -6.75 -19.86
N GLN A 105 5.56 -5.49 -20.27
CA GLN A 105 6.46 -5.02 -21.31
C GLN A 105 7.84 -4.59 -20.78
N ILE A 106 8.06 -4.70 -19.47
CA ILE A 106 9.31 -4.24 -18.85
C ILE A 106 10.34 -5.36 -18.83
N LYS A 107 11.48 -5.13 -19.47
CA LYS A 107 12.64 -6.04 -19.38
C LYS A 107 13.24 -5.94 -17.98
N ILE A 108 13.10 -7.00 -17.21
CA ILE A 108 13.63 -7.08 -15.84
C ILE A 108 15.09 -7.52 -15.90
N THR A 109 15.94 -6.78 -15.20
CA THR A 109 17.34 -7.09 -14.97
C THR A 109 17.62 -7.11 -13.46
N PRO A 110 18.79 -7.60 -12.99
CA PRO A 110 19.14 -7.51 -11.56
C PRO A 110 19.15 -6.09 -10.99
N ARG A 111 19.23 -5.07 -11.86
CA ARG A 111 19.20 -3.65 -11.49
C ARG A 111 17.82 -3.02 -11.63
N THR A 112 16.80 -3.76 -12.09
CA THR A 112 15.46 -3.25 -12.27
C THR A 112 14.62 -3.49 -11.03
N LYS A 113 13.98 -2.44 -10.50
CA LYS A 113 12.93 -2.56 -9.49
C LYS A 113 11.64 -2.00 -10.03
N LEU A 114 10.56 -2.73 -9.82
CA LEU A 114 9.20 -2.32 -10.17
C LEU A 114 8.55 -1.74 -8.93
N LEU A 115 8.05 -0.52 -9.01
CA LEU A 115 7.50 0.24 -7.90
C LEU A 115 6.05 0.60 -8.17
N MET A 116 5.21 0.31 -7.19
CA MET A 116 3.83 0.77 -7.10
C MET A 116 3.74 1.90 -6.09
N THR A 117 3.09 3.00 -6.47
CA THR A 117 2.76 4.09 -5.55
C THR A 117 1.25 4.22 -5.49
N PHE A 118 0.72 4.14 -4.27
CA PHE A 118 -0.70 4.32 -3.98
C PHE A 118 -0.94 5.73 -3.44
N LEU A 119 -1.90 6.42 -4.01
CA LEU A 119 -2.34 7.74 -3.57
C LEU A 119 -3.59 7.59 -2.69
N SER A 120 -3.69 8.42 -1.66
CA SER A 120 -4.89 8.50 -0.81
C SER A 120 -6.04 9.22 -1.50
N GLU A 121 -5.72 10.09 -2.47
CA GLU A 121 -6.67 10.94 -3.19
C GLU A 121 -6.36 10.92 -4.68
N LYS A 122 -7.34 11.28 -5.50
CA LYS A 122 -7.13 11.39 -6.96
C LYS A 122 -6.03 12.41 -7.26
N PRO A 123 -5.06 12.07 -8.12
CA PRO A 123 -3.97 12.98 -8.45
C PRO A 123 -4.48 14.21 -9.20
N MET A 124 -3.99 15.39 -8.80
CA MET A 124 -4.21 16.64 -9.54
C MET A 124 -3.01 17.00 -10.44
N SER A 125 -2.01 16.12 -10.49
CA SER A 125 -0.81 16.31 -11.28
C SER A 125 -1.11 16.33 -12.78
N ARG A 126 -0.35 17.16 -13.51
CA ARG A 126 -0.34 17.23 -14.97
C ARG A 126 0.86 16.47 -15.57
N LEU A 127 1.50 15.62 -14.79
CA LEU A 127 2.66 14.84 -15.24
C LEU A 127 2.29 14.02 -16.48
N LYS A 128 2.95 14.31 -17.59
CA LYS A 128 2.80 13.51 -18.82
C LYS A 128 3.58 12.20 -18.67
N VAL A 129 2.91 11.08 -18.88
CA VAL A 129 3.53 9.75 -18.84
C VAL A 129 3.57 9.13 -20.24
N PRO A 130 4.59 8.33 -20.58
CA PRO A 130 5.70 7.95 -19.72
C PRO A 130 6.68 9.11 -19.45
N TYR A 131 7.06 9.29 -18.17
CA TYR A 131 8.06 10.27 -17.77
C TYR A 131 9.38 9.56 -17.42
N LYS A 132 10.45 9.95 -18.07
CA LYS A 132 11.81 9.48 -17.76
C LYS A 132 12.56 10.56 -17.01
N SER A 133 13.18 10.19 -15.88
CA SER A 133 14.04 11.11 -15.14
C SER A 133 15.25 11.56 -16.00
N PRO A 134 15.77 12.79 -15.80
CA PRO A 134 16.94 13.27 -16.54
C PRO A 134 18.14 12.32 -16.45
N ASP A 135 18.37 11.73 -15.30
CA ASP A 135 19.47 10.78 -15.05
C ASP A 135 19.14 9.33 -15.46
N LYS A 136 17.95 9.08 -16.02
CA LYS A 136 17.49 7.75 -16.43
C LYS A 136 17.49 6.69 -15.31
N ASP A 137 17.50 7.13 -14.04
CA ASP A 137 17.47 6.26 -12.87
C ASP A 137 16.04 5.77 -12.55
N PHE A 138 14.99 6.42 -13.07
CA PHE A 138 13.62 5.92 -13.01
C PHE A 138 12.77 6.37 -14.19
N THR A 139 11.67 5.66 -14.38
CA THR A 139 10.61 6.02 -15.33
C THR A 139 9.26 5.84 -14.64
N VAL A 140 8.41 6.87 -14.65
CA VAL A 140 6.98 6.71 -14.36
C VAL A 140 6.32 6.28 -15.65
N ILE A 141 5.86 5.02 -15.71
CA ILE A 141 5.34 4.43 -16.95
C ILE A 141 3.88 4.78 -17.21
N GLN A 142 3.06 4.80 -16.16
CA GLN A 142 1.64 5.14 -16.26
C GLN A 142 1.06 5.55 -14.92
N ILE A 143 -0.08 6.22 -14.97
CA ILE A 143 -0.92 6.60 -13.82
C ILE A 143 -2.33 6.15 -14.17
N ILE A 144 -2.91 5.27 -13.34
CA ILE A 144 -4.27 4.76 -13.52
C ILE A 144 -5.03 4.94 -12.22
N GLY A 145 -6.09 5.75 -12.22
CA GLY A 145 -6.83 6.05 -10.99
C GLY A 145 -5.94 6.67 -9.92
N ASN A 146 -5.79 5.98 -8.80
CA ASN A 146 -4.96 6.40 -7.67
C ASN A 146 -3.64 5.60 -7.57
N GLU A 147 -3.22 4.94 -8.63
CA GLU A 147 -2.01 4.13 -8.72
C GLU A 147 -1.02 4.68 -9.72
N ILE A 148 0.26 4.73 -9.33
CA ILE A 148 1.38 5.14 -10.18
C ILE A 148 2.32 3.94 -10.33
N TYR A 149 2.62 3.61 -11.58
CA TYR A 149 3.49 2.50 -11.95
C TYR A 149 4.83 3.03 -12.41
N SER A 150 5.89 2.57 -11.77
CA SER A 150 7.23 3.08 -12.04
C SER A 150 8.27 1.98 -12.11
N VAL A 151 9.29 2.22 -12.93
CA VAL A 151 10.49 1.38 -13.03
C VAL A 151 11.66 2.17 -12.50
N VAL A 152 12.42 1.55 -11.60
CA VAL A 152 13.66 2.12 -11.05
C VAL A 152 14.84 1.31 -11.56
N ASN A 153 15.83 1.99 -12.13
CA ASN A 153 17.07 1.43 -12.55
C ASN A 153 18.14 1.74 -11.49
N LEU A 154 18.61 0.72 -10.78
CA LEU A 154 19.66 0.88 -9.77
C LEU A 154 20.99 1.20 -10.46
N LEU A 155 21.41 2.44 -10.40
CA LEU A 155 22.73 2.88 -10.87
C LEU A 155 23.76 2.69 -9.76
N PRO A 156 25.02 2.29 -10.07
CA PRO A 156 26.04 1.95 -9.08
C PRO A 156 26.25 3.01 -7.99
N ASP A 157 26.19 4.30 -8.37
CA ASP A 157 26.54 5.42 -7.48
C ASP A 157 25.32 6.27 -7.08
N LYS A 158 24.08 5.84 -7.37
CA LYS A 158 22.88 6.64 -7.11
C LYS A 158 21.94 5.96 -6.13
N ARG A 159 21.49 6.73 -5.14
CA ARG A 159 20.51 6.26 -4.13
C ARG A 159 19.16 5.98 -4.79
N PRO A 160 18.49 4.86 -4.48
CA PRO A 160 17.20 4.50 -5.09
C PRO A 160 16.03 5.41 -4.68
N TYR A 161 16.27 6.38 -3.81
CA TYR A 161 15.22 7.24 -3.20
C TYR A 161 14.83 8.46 -4.03
N ARG A 162 15.50 8.77 -5.14
CA ARG A 162 15.18 9.96 -5.96
C ARG A 162 13.75 9.94 -6.49
N ILE A 163 13.28 8.76 -6.89
CA ILE A 163 11.89 8.61 -7.34
C ILE A 163 10.88 8.94 -6.23
N ILE A 164 11.14 8.55 -4.98
CA ILE A 164 10.21 8.82 -3.87
C ILE A 164 10.08 10.31 -3.66
N SER A 165 11.19 11.04 -3.59
CA SER A 165 11.19 12.50 -3.44
C SER A 165 10.54 13.20 -4.65
N PHE A 166 10.74 12.67 -5.87
CA PHE A 166 10.08 13.18 -7.07
C PHE A 166 8.56 12.98 -6.98
N LEU A 167 8.11 11.77 -6.62
CA LEU A 167 6.68 11.47 -6.49
C LEU A 167 6.02 12.29 -5.37
N GLU A 168 6.71 12.49 -4.24
CA GLU A 168 6.21 13.34 -3.16
C GLU A 168 6.09 14.81 -3.56
N LYS A 169 7.04 15.32 -4.34
CA LYS A 169 6.98 16.69 -4.87
C LYS A 169 5.82 16.85 -5.85
N GLU A 170 5.59 15.86 -6.70
CA GLU A 170 4.60 15.91 -7.79
C GLU A 170 3.17 15.62 -7.29
N PHE A 171 3.00 14.67 -6.36
CA PHE A 171 1.70 14.15 -5.91
C PHE A 171 1.40 14.44 -4.43
N GLY A 172 2.31 15.13 -3.75
CA GLY A 172 2.18 15.41 -2.32
C GLY A 172 2.58 14.23 -1.43
N ASN A 173 2.47 14.45 -0.12
CA ASN A 173 2.94 13.49 0.89
C ASN A 173 1.89 12.45 1.33
N LYS A 174 0.71 12.42 0.69
CA LYS A 174 -0.35 11.44 0.96
C LYS A 174 -0.23 10.21 0.05
N ILE A 175 0.99 9.73 -0.14
CA ILE A 175 1.32 8.59 -1.00
C ILE A 175 2.10 7.54 -0.22
N THR A 176 2.05 6.30 -0.66
CA THR A 176 2.88 5.23 -0.12
C THR A 176 3.40 4.33 -1.24
N ASN A 177 4.64 3.88 -1.09
CA ASN A 177 5.33 3.12 -2.12
C ASN A 177 5.50 1.66 -1.69
N ARG A 178 5.32 0.72 -2.63
CA ARG A 178 5.58 -0.71 -2.43
C ARG A 178 6.28 -1.28 -3.65
N ASN A 179 7.23 -2.18 -3.40
CA ASN A 179 7.79 -2.99 -4.48
C ASN A 179 6.70 -3.89 -5.06
N TRP A 180 6.73 -4.13 -6.36
CA TRP A 180 5.79 -5.03 -7.03
C TRP A 180 5.78 -6.43 -6.40
N THR A 181 6.95 -6.95 -6.04
CA THR A 181 7.06 -8.23 -5.33
C THR A 181 6.33 -8.26 -3.99
N THR A 182 6.20 -7.11 -3.31
CA THR A 182 5.40 -6.98 -2.09
C THR A 182 3.90 -7.12 -2.40
N ILE A 183 3.44 -6.49 -3.49
CA ILE A 183 2.03 -6.61 -3.91
C ILE A 183 1.70 -8.06 -4.27
N LEU A 184 2.58 -8.74 -5.01
CA LEU A 184 2.40 -10.16 -5.32
C LEU A 184 2.32 -11.05 -4.07
N LYS A 185 3.12 -10.75 -3.03
CA LYS A 185 3.04 -11.47 -1.75
C LYS A 185 1.73 -11.21 -0.99
N ILE A 186 1.19 -9.98 -1.08
CA ILE A 186 -0.06 -9.61 -0.41
C ILE A 186 -1.24 -10.37 -1.02
N VAL A 187 -1.34 -10.41 -2.35
CA VAL A 187 -2.46 -11.07 -3.03
C VAL A 187 -2.42 -12.60 -2.95
N ASN A 188 -1.27 -13.18 -2.56
CA ASN A 188 -1.10 -14.63 -2.40
C ASN A 188 -1.07 -15.06 -0.90
N ALA A 189 -1.38 -14.19 0.04
CA ALA A 189 -1.37 -14.45 1.48
C ALA A 189 -2.74 -14.88 1.99
#